data_8c05c6361db83053e0f3ef9b858087c2
#
_entry.id   8c05c6361db83053e0f3ef9b858087c2
#
_cell.length_a   1.000
_cell.length_b   1.000
_cell.length_c   1.000
_cell.angle_alpha   90.00
_cell.angle_beta   90.00
_cell.angle_gamma   90.00
#
_symmetry.space_group_name_H-M   'P 1'
#
loop_
_entity.id
_entity.type
_entity.pdbx_description
1 polymer ?
#
loop_
_entity_poly.entity_id
_entity_poly.type
_entity_poly.pdbx_seq_one_letter_code
_entity_poly.pdbx_strand_id
1 'polypeptide(L)'
;MEIALKSKEVAMEIYAEKNEYLRELYGEVSPAEFYRELFPLGSFEGREQQEEGKPNGIAVDLSDGKNPKKWIVTDDLEVLEELSHSRFAITSPISYYGRSRAGRNARWLYAMTFDIDGVGMKQLRDLLHQMNNDVIPTATYICNSGNGVHLYYVFEEPIPMYPRNQAYLKELKFALTKRLWNGYTSMIDMPQMQGILQGFRVVGSQSKFGEGYPVRAYRIGNGRKYTIEQLVEYIPDITGSGLAELKALEKRNQLSLEEAKKKYPEWYERRIEKGERRGRWNLNRAVYDYWLNRLRKEITVGHRYFAIMTLAIYAKKCSGYDAKKNPNPVTEEELRRDAYELLAPFERLTVEESNHFDEQDLEDALELFNEDYVTFPKDDISKLTALQIVPQIKRRSKPLKQEKHLEVMRAIQGVVNPDWREGNGRPSGSGTAQEQVRAWRKAHPQGKKSECVRDTKLSKPTVYKWWDT
;
A
#
# COMPACT_ATOMS: atom_id res chain seq x y z
N MET A 1 -28.51 -9.61 -20.63
CA MET A 1 -28.82 -8.21 -20.99
C MET A 1 -29.99 -7.66 -20.17
N GLU A 2 -31.14 -8.32 -20.12
CA GLU A 2 -32.36 -7.85 -19.38
C GLU A 2 -32.15 -7.77 -17.85
N ILE A 3 -31.40 -8.70 -17.24
CA ILE A 3 -31.06 -8.68 -15.80
C ILE A 3 -30.11 -7.51 -15.46
N ALA A 4 -29.14 -7.22 -16.32
CA ALA A 4 -28.19 -6.11 -16.13
C ALA A 4 -28.88 -4.73 -16.30
N LEU A 5 -29.85 -4.61 -17.22
CA LEU A 5 -30.68 -3.41 -17.41
C LEU A 5 -31.54 -3.15 -16.16
N LYS A 6 -32.23 -4.17 -15.63
CA LYS A 6 -33.01 -4.05 -14.39
C LYS A 6 -32.16 -3.67 -13.18
N SER A 7 -30.94 -4.21 -13.07
CA SER A 7 -30.02 -3.83 -12.00
C SER A 7 -29.54 -2.38 -12.10
N LYS A 8 -29.39 -1.85 -13.31
CA LYS A 8 -29.01 -0.45 -13.55
C LYS A 8 -30.17 0.50 -13.21
N GLU A 9 -31.38 0.19 -13.60
CA GLU A 9 -32.59 0.96 -13.25
C GLU A 9 -32.77 1.08 -11.74
N VAL A 10 -32.69 -0.04 -11.02
CA VAL A 10 -32.75 -0.06 -9.55
C VAL A 10 -31.64 0.79 -8.92
N ALA A 11 -30.43 0.75 -9.45
CA ALA A 11 -29.33 1.56 -8.95
C ALA A 11 -29.54 3.06 -9.19
N MET A 12 -30.20 3.43 -10.31
CA MET A 12 -30.59 4.82 -10.61
C MET A 12 -31.73 5.31 -9.70
N GLU A 13 -32.69 4.46 -9.38
CA GLU A 13 -33.73 4.75 -8.38
C GLU A 13 -33.12 4.99 -7.00
N ILE A 14 -32.23 4.10 -6.53
CA ILE A 14 -31.51 4.27 -5.26
C ILE A 14 -30.70 5.57 -5.26
N TYR A 15 -30.08 5.95 -6.38
CA TYR A 15 -29.39 7.22 -6.48
C TYR A 15 -30.34 8.41 -6.25
N ALA A 16 -31.54 8.38 -6.86
CA ALA A 16 -32.53 9.43 -6.69
C ALA A 16 -33.05 9.50 -5.24
N GLU A 17 -33.38 8.35 -4.66
CA GLU A 17 -33.82 8.25 -3.27
C GLU A 17 -32.75 8.78 -2.27
N LYS A 18 -31.47 8.45 -2.50
CA LYS A 18 -30.37 9.00 -1.69
C LYS A 18 -30.31 10.52 -1.75
N ASN A 19 -30.46 11.11 -2.94
CA ASN A 19 -30.46 12.56 -3.10
C ASN A 19 -31.65 13.22 -2.42
N GLU A 20 -32.84 12.65 -2.55
CA GLU A 20 -34.05 13.15 -1.87
C GLU A 20 -33.86 13.12 -0.36
N TYR A 21 -33.45 11.98 0.19
CA TYR A 21 -33.22 11.79 1.62
C TYR A 21 -32.15 12.73 2.18
N LEU A 22 -31.04 12.90 1.47
CA LEU A 22 -29.97 13.83 1.88
C LEU A 22 -30.42 15.29 1.79
N ARG A 23 -31.26 15.64 0.80
CA ARG A 23 -31.80 17.00 0.64
C ARG A 23 -32.81 17.34 1.72
N GLU A 24 -33.61 16.39 2.17
CA GLU A 24 -34.55 16.58 3.28
C GLU A 24 -33.86 16.84 4.61
N LEU A 25 -32.72 16.16 4.83
CA LEU A 25 -31.98 16.26 6.08
C LEU A 25 -30.95 17.38 6.12
N TYR A 26 -30.35 17.69 4.96
CA TYR A 26 -29.20 18.57 4.81
C TYR A 26 -29.33 19.49 3.61
N GLY A 27 -28.65 20.62 3.64
CA GLY A 27 -28.59 21.52 2.49
C GLY A 27 -27.73 20.96 1.36
N GLU A 28 -28.29 20.86 0.16
CA GLU A 28 -27.49 20.66 -1.06
C GLU A 28 -26.67 21.92 -1.33
N VAL A 29 -25.38 21.76 -1.64
CA VAL A 29 -24.48 22.85 -1.96
C VAL A 29 -24.09 22.84 -3.43
N SER A 30 -23.97 24.03 -4.01
CA SER A 30 -23.51 24.16 -5.40
C SER A 30 -22.04 23.75 -5.54
N PRO A 31 -21.59 23.32 -6.76
CA PRO A 31 -20.18 23.05 -6.99
C PRO A 31 -19.25 24.20 -6.63
N ALA A 32 -19.63 25.44 -6.96
CA ALA A 32 -18.85 26.63 -6.65
C ALA A 32 -18.69 26.83 -5.13
N GLU A 33 -19.79 26.69 -4.38
CA GLU A 33 -19.78 26.79 -2.92
C GLU A 33 -18.94 25.66 -2.29
N PHE A 34 -19.14 24.41 -2.73
CA PHE A 34 -18.38 23.25 -2.27
C PHE A 34 -16.88 23.44 -2.45
N TYR A 35 -16.44 23.83 -3.66
CA TYR A 35 -15.01 23.98 -3.94
C TYR A 35 -14.42 25.21 -3.28
N ARG A 36 -15.15 26.30 -3.08
CA ARG A 36 -14.66 27.48 -2.35
C ARG A 36 -14.48 27.18 -0.85
N GLU A 37 -15.31 26.32 -0.28
CA GLU A 37 -15.14 25.88 1.10
C GLU A 37 -13.98 24.88 1.26
N LEU A 38 -13.83 23.97 0.26
CA LEU A 38 -12.71 23.04 0.22
C LEU A 38 -11.37 23.74 -0.01
N PHE A 39 -11.34 24.75 -0.89
CA PHE A 39 -10.18 25.54 -1.22
C PHE A 39 -10.45 27.03 -0.89
N PRO A 40 -10.18 27.46 0.35
CA PRO A 40 -10.34 28.85 0.74
C PRO A 40 -9.54 29.81 -0.14
N LEU A 41 -9.92 31.07 -0.19
CA LEU A 41 -9.19 32.12 -0.93
C LEU A 41 -7.71 32.11 -0.55
N GLY A 42 -6.84 32.17 -1.55
CA GLY A 42 -5.39 32.10 -1.38
C GLY A 42 -4.83 30.66 -1.33
N SER A 43 -5.67 29.61 -1.53
CA SER A 43 -5.20 28.22 -1.63
C SER A 43 -4.34 27.98 -2.86
N PHE A 44 -4.59 28.70 -3.94
CA PHE A 44 -3.90 28.59 -5.23
C PHE A 44 -3.47 29.98 -5.70
N GLU A 45 -2.55 29.99 -6.66
CA GLU A 45 -2.19 31.23 -7.33
C GLU A 45 -3.17 31.56 -8.45
N GLY A 46 -3.37 32.84 -8.72
CA GLY A 46 -4.14 33.31 -9.87
C GLY A 46 -3.39 33.08 -11.19
N ARG A 47 -4.13 33.08 -12.32
CA ARG A 47 -3.56 32.85 -13.66
C ARG A 47 -2.42 33.80 -14.02
N GLU A 48 -2.52 35.06 -13.62
CA GLU A 48 -1.54 36.12 -13.89
C GLU A 48 -0.27 36.01 -13.03
N GLN A 49 -0.33 35.21 -11.95
CA GLN A 49 0.72 35.07 -10.96
C GLN A 49 1.35 33.67 -10.95
N GLN A 50 1.10 32.85 -12.00
CA GLN A 50 1.70 31.52 -12.10
C GLN A 50 3.21 31.61 -12.32
N GLU A 51 3.94 31.72 -11.24
CA GLU A 51 5.39 31.58 -11.21
C GLU A 51 5.78 30.13 -10.90
N GLU A 52 6.96 29.73 -11.37
CA GLU A 52 7.52 28.44 -11.05
C GLU A 52 7.64 28.25 -9.53
N GLY A 53 7.07 27.20 -9.00
CA GLY A 53 7.10 26.87 -7.57
C GLY A 53 5.89 27.32 -6.74
N LYS A 54 4.90 27.97 -7.32
CA LYS A 54 3.65 28.33 -6.62
C LYS A 54 2.60 27.21 -6.69
N PRO A 55 1.78 27.00 -5.63
CA PRO A 55 0.82 25.91 -5.59
C PRO A 55 -0.40 26.17 -6.48
N ASN A 56 -0.88 25.13 -7.14
CA ASN A 56 -2.11 25.10 -7.92
C ASN A 56 -2.88 23.80 -7.69
N GLY A 57 -4.17 23.81 -7.94
CA GLY A 57 -4.95 22.58 -8.05
C GLY A 57 -4.73 21.90 -9.41
N ILE A 58 -5.08 20.61 -9.49
CA ILE A 58 -5.07 19.87 -10.75
C ILE A 58 -6.37 19.10 -10.88
N ALA A 59 -7.08 19.34 -11.97
CA ALA A 59 -8.22 18.52 -12.39
C ALA A 59 -7.86 17.75 -13.66
N VAL A 60 -8.50 16.61 -13.86
CA VAL A 60 -8.32 15.78 -15.06
C VAL A 60 -9.70 15.50 -15.65
N ASP A 61 -9.91 15.93 -16.87
CA ASP A 61 -11.07 15.56 -17.65
C ASP A 61 -10.80 14.24 -18.38
N LEU A 62 -11.60 13.26 -18.07
CA LEU A 62 -11.55 11.88 -18.59
C LEU A 62 -12.73 11.58 -19.52
N SER A 63 -13.47 12.61 -19.96
CA SER A 63 -14.65 12.46 -20.81
C SER A 63 -14.33 11.83 -22.18
N ASP A 64 -13.12 12.11 -22.70
CA ASP A 64 -12.53 11.39 -23.82
C ASP A 64 -11.58 10.31 -23.24
N GLY A 65 -12.06 9.08 -23.19
CA GLY A 65 -11.37 7.96 -22.55
C GLY A 65 -9.97 7.65 -23.14
N LYS A 66 -9.66 8.18 -24.35
CA LYS A 66 -8.37 7.98 -25.02
C LYS A 66 -7.37 9.11 -24.74
N ASN A 67 -7.83 10.31 -24.41
CA ASN A 67 -6.98 11.49 -24.25
C ASN A 67 -7.36 12.29 -23.00
N PRO A 68 -6.86 11.89 -21.81
CA PRO A 68 -7.09 12.64 -20.58
C PRO A 68 -6.55 14.07 -20.67
N LYS A 69 -7.39 15.08 -20.45
CA LYS A 69 -6.98 16.47 -20.41
C LYS A 69 -6.70 16.91 -19.00
N LYS A 70 -5.48 17.40 -18.74
CA LYS A 70 -5.08 17.95 -17.44
C LYS A 70 -5.29 19.45 -17.43
N TRP A 71 -5.99 19.92 -16.41
CA TRP A 71 -6.29 21.32 -16.17
C TRP A 71 -5.60 21.82 -14.91
N ILE A 72 -5.00 23.00 -15.00
CA ILE A 72 -4.51 23.72 -13.83
C ILE A 72 -5.67 24.48 -13.21
N VAL A 73 -5.92 24.26 -11.93
CA VAL A 73 -6.93 24.97 -11.16
C VAL A 73 -6.25 26.12 -10.43
N THR A 74 -6.67 27.32 -10.72
CA THR A 74 -6.24 28.59 -10.13
C THR A 74 -7.22 29.03 -9.04
N ASP A 75 -6.88 30.08 -8.29
CA ASP A 75 -7.65 30.50 -7.12
C ASP A 75 -9.07 31.03 -7.43
N ASP A 76 -9.34 31.38 -8.68
CA ASP A 76 -10.69 31.70 -9.17
C ASP A 76 -11.63 30.48 -9.19
N LEU A 77 -11.08 29.27 -9.26
CA LEU A 77 -11.78 27.97 -9.35
C LEU A 77 -12.65 27.80 -10.62
N GLU A 78 -12.57 28.69 -11.63
CA GLU A 78 -13.37 28.64 -12.86
C GLU A 78 -13.28 27.29 -13.58
N VAL A 79 -12.10 26.67 -13.60
CA VAL A 79 -11.89 25.34 -14.19
C VAL A 79 -12.75 24.26 -13.52
N LEU A 80 -12.93 24.30 -12.20
CA LEU A 80 -13.77 23.34 -11.48
C LEU A 80 -15.25 23.59 -11.76
N GLU A 81 -15.65 24.84 -11.94
CA GLU A 81 -17.01 25.20 -12.36
C GLU A 81 -17.28 24.70 -13.78
N GLU A 82 -16.36 24.92 -14.73
CA GLU A 82 -16.46 24.38 -16.10
C GLU A 82 -16.57 22.86 -16.08
N LEU A 83 -15.70 22.17 -15.33
CA LEU A 83 -15.67 20.72 -15.25
C LEU A 83 -16.84 20.11 -14.46
N SER A 84 -17.61 20.91 -13.72
CA SER A 84 -18.84 20.46 -13.08
C SER A 84 -19.92 20.02 -14.09
N HIS A 85 -19.79 20.43 -15.33
CA HIS A 85 -20.69 20.03 -16.42
C HIS A 85 -20.13 18.90 -17.31
N SER A 86 -18.92 18.39 -17.00
CA SER A 86 -18.27 17.36 -17.81
C SER A 86 -18.90 15.97 -17.61
N ARG A 87 -18.68 15.09 -18.60
CA ARG A 87 -19.10 13.68 -18.49
C ARG A 87 -18.33 12.94 -17.42
N PHE A 88 -17.03 13.20 -17.33
CA PHE A 88 -16.17 12.57 -16.34
C PHE A 88 -14.95 13.44 -16.08
N ALA A 89 -14.92 14.09 -14.94
CA ALA A 89 -13.75 14.78 -14.45
C ALA A 89 -13.43 14.39 -13.01
N ILE A 90 -12.18 14.41 -12.67
CA ILE A 90 -11.69 14.14 -11.31
C ILE A 90 -10.78 15.26 -10.83
N THR A 91 -10.83 15.51 -9.53
CA THR A 91 -9.87 16.36 -8.82
C THR A 91 -9.54 15.75 -7.46
N SER A 92 -8.47 16.19 -6.83
CA SER A 92 -8.13 15.77 -5.47
C SER A 92 -8.11 16.99 -4.55
N PRO A 93 -8.39 16.85 -3.24
CA PRO A 93 -8.33 17.94 -2.27
C PRO A 93 -6.86 18.30 -1.92
N ILE A 94 -6.04 18.48 -2.94
CA ILE A 94 -4.60 18.68 -2.81
C ILE A 94 -4.14 19.78 -3.76
N SER A 95 -3.28 20.68 -3.27
CA SER A 95 -2.51 21.56 -4.15
C SER A 95 -1.17 20.93 -4.54
N TYR A 96 -0.69 21.31 -5.71
CA TYR A 96 0.55 20.77 -6.31
C TYR A 96 1.42 21.89 -6.84
N TYR A 97 2.71 21.62 -6.97
CA TYR A 97 3.60 22.41 -7.80
C TYR A 97 3.58 21.87 -9.24
N GLY A 98 3.32 22.76 -10.19
CA GLY A 98 3.31 22.42 -11.62
C GLY A 98 2.13 21.52 -12.02
N ARG A 99 2.31 20.77 -13.12
CA ARG A 99 1.23 20.07 -13.84
C ARG A 99 1.11 18.57 -13.51
N SER A 100 1.85 18.07 -12.54
CA SER A 100 1.85 16.63 -12.22
C SER A 100 1.25 16.34 -10.86
N ARG A 101 0.26 15.44 -10.83
CA ARG A 101 -0.38 14.90 -9.60
C ARG A 101 0.48 13.85 -8.89
N ALA A 102 1.79 13.97 -8.95
CA ALA A 102 2.71 13.08 -8.23
C ALA A 102 2.89 13.51 -6.78
N GLY A 103 3.13 12.56 -5.87
CA GLY A 103 3.36 12.83 -4.45
C GLY A 103 4.51 13.81 -4.20
N ARG A 104 5.57 13.76 -5.01
CA ARG A 104 6.70 14.70 -4.91
C ARG A 104 6.31 16.16 -5.16
N ASN A 105 5.22 16.39 -5.90
CA ASN A 105 4.71 17.71 -6.25
C ASN A 105 3.57 18.16 -5.34
N ALA A 106 3.01 17.24 -4.52
CA ALA A 106 1.93 17.56 -3.60
C ALA A 106 2.40 18.55 -2.54
N ARG A 107 1.60 19.60 -2.28
CA ARG A 107 1.97 20.67 -1.38
C ARG A 107 1.12 20.71 -0.12
N TRP A 108 -0.19 20.82 -0.26
CA TRP A 108 -1.14 20.91 0.83
C TRP A 108 -2.30 19.97 0.62
N LEU A 109 -2.75 19.31 1.69
CA LEU A 109 -3.98 18.52 1.74
C LEU A 109 -5.05 19.32 2.48
N TYR A 110 -6.18 19.55 1.84
CA TYR A 110 -7.28 20.36 2.37
C TYR A 110 -8.38 19.51 3.03
N ALA A 111 -8.51 18.25 2.63
CA ALA A 111 -9.46 17.32 3.22
C ALA A 111 -8.97 15.87 3.15
N MET A 112 -9.31 15.07 4.15
CA MET A 112 -9.26 13.61 4.05
C MET A 112 -10.55 13.15 3.38
N THR A 113 -10.42 12.43 2.25
CA THR A 113 -11.58 12.03 1.45
C THR A 113 -11.62 10.53 1.26
N PHE A 114 -12.82 9.96 1.31
CA PHE A 114 -13.06 8.52 1.16
C PHE A 114 -14.13 8.30 0.10
N ASP A 115 -13.94 7.28 -0.75
CA ASP A 115 -14.94 6.79 -1.68
C ASP A 115 -15.44 5.44 -1.15
N ILE A 116 -16.69 5.39 -0.72
CA ILE A 116 -17.33 4.18 -0.20
C ILE A 116 -18.31 3.69 -1.24
N ASP A 117 -17.95 2.60 -1.91
CA ASP A 117 -18.81 1.93 -2.87
C ASP A 117 -19.88 1.05 -2.19
N GLY A 118 -20.92 0.68 -2.94
CA GLY A 118 -21.96 -0.22 -2.43
C GLY A 118 -22.85 0.40 -1.34
N VAL A 119 -23.12 1.70 -1.44
CA VAL A 119 -23.96 2.44 -0.49
C VAL A 119 -25.37 2.58 -1.03
N GLY A 120 -26.28 1.65 -0.65
CA GLY A 120 -27.72 1.76 -0.85
C GLY A 120 -28.39 2.60 0.24
N MET A 121 -29.73 2.68 0.22
CA MET A 121 -30.48 3.47 1.22
C MET A 121 -30.29 3.00 2.64
N LYS A 122 -30.24 1.68 2.88
CA LYS A 122 -29.98 1.12 4.20
C LYS A 122 -28.58 1.53 4.70
N GLN A 123 -27.55 1.34 3.85
CA GLN A 123 -26.16 1.67 4.20
C GLN A 123 -26.00 3.17 4.46
N LEU A 124 -26.69 4.03 3.69
CA LEU A 124 -26.66 5.47 3.91
C LEU A 124 -27.26 5.85 5.27
N ARG A 125 -28.41 5.26 5.64
CA ARG A 125 -29.03 5.49 6.95
C ARG A 125 -28.14 5.00 8.09
N ASP A 126 -27.53 3.82 7.95
CA ASP A 126 -26.61 3.27 8.94
C ASP A 126 -25.33 4.11 9.05
N LEU A 127 -24.80 4.64 7.93
CA LEU A 127 -23.67 5.56 7.89
C LEU A 127 -23.97 6.84 8.68
N LEU A 128 -25.12 7.47 8.42
CA LEU A 128 -25.54 8.68 9.12
C LEU A 128 -25.83 8.40 10.60
N HIS A 129 -26.42 7.24 10.90
CA HIS A 129 -26.65 6.82 12.29
C HIS A 129 -25.34 6.65 13.06
N GLN A 130 -24.32 6.03 12.47
CA GLN A 130 -23.00 5.89 13.09
C GLN A 130 -22.33 7.25 13.29
N MET A 131 -22.48 8.19 12.35
CA MET A 131 -21.99 9.58 12.50
C MET A 131 -22.69 10.33 13.61
N ASN A 132 -24.03 10.23 13.70
CA ASN A 132 -24.83 10.92 14.71
C ASN A 132 -24.60 10.38 16.13
N ASN A 133 -24.16 9.12 16.26
CA ASN A 133 -23.84 8.49 17.53
C ASN A 133 -22.32 8.50 17.83
N ASP A 134 -21.55 9.27 17.09
CA ASP A 134 -20.09 9.44 17.27
C ASP A 134 -19.29 8.12 17.22
N VAL A 135 -19.84 7.11 16.54
CA VAL A 135 -19.16 5.83 16.30
C VAL A 135 -18.08 5.99 15.24
N ILE A 136 -18.36 6.83 14.24
CA ILE A 136 -17.44 7.27 13.20
C ILE A 136 -17.47 8.80 13.11
N PRO A 137 -16.41 9.47 12.64
CA PRO A 137 -16.42 10.92 12.53
C PRO A 137 -17.52 11.38 11.57
N THR A 138 -18.21 12.46 11.91
CA THR A 138 -19.22 13.08 11.05
C THR A 138 -18.52 13.80 9.89
N ALA A 139 -18.76 13.39 8.65
CA ALA A 139 -18.15 14.06 7.50
C ALA A 139 -18.57 15.53 7.41
N THR A 140 -17.71 16.38 6.84
CA THR A 140 -18.08 17.76 6.48
C THR A 140 -19.08 17.76 5.32
N TYR A 141 -18.81 16.90 4.33
CA TYR A 141 -19.67 16.71 3.16
C TYR A 141 -19.86 15.24 2.84
N ILE A 142 -21.06 14.91 2.36
CA ILE A 142 -21.36 13.67 1.64
C ILE A 142 -21.65 14.04 0.19
N CYS A 143 -20.95 13.41 -0.77
CA CYS A 143 -21.25 13.53 -2.18
C CYS A 143 -21.83 12.22 -2.69
N ASN A 144 -23.03 12.24 -3.24
CA ASN A 144 -23.61 11.08 -3.92
C ASN A 144 -22.98 10.92 -5.30
N SER A 145 -22.09 9.95 -5.46
CA SER A 145 -21.33 9.68 -6.68
C SER A 145 -21.97 8.62 -7.59
N GLY A 146 -23.14 8.10 -7.22
CA GLY A 146 -23.84 7.02 -7.93
C GLY A 146 -24.04 5.79 -7.05
N ASN A 147 -23.35 4.69 -7.30
CA ASN A 147 -23.42 3.45 -6.50
C ASN A 147 -22.80 3.59 -5.10
N GLY A 148 -22.04 4.62 -4.88
CA GLY A 148 -21.36 4.90 -3.62
C GLY A 148 -21.59 6.33 -3.15
N VAL A 149 -20.79 6.74 -2.17
CA VAL A 149 -20.70 8.10 -1.68
C VAL A 149 -19.26 8.49 -1.44
N HIS A 150 -18.91 9.76 -1.70
CA HIS A 150 -17.65 10.31 -1.23
C HIS A 150 -17.88 11.05 0.09
N LEU A 151 -17.03 10.80 1.07
CA LEU A 151 -17.04 11.49 2.36
C LEU A 151 -15.85 12.44 2.41
N TYR A 152 -16.09 13.71 2.71
CA TYR A 152 -15.05 14.71 2.87
C TYR A 152 -14.97 15.16 4.31
N TYR A 153 -13.78 15.06 4.88
CA TYR A 153 -13.40 15.61 6.19
C TYR A 153 -12.46 16.78 5.94
N VAL A 154 -13.03 17.96 5.85
CA VAL A 154 -12.26 19.18 5.55
C VAL A 154 -11.44 19.56 6.76
N PHE A 155 -10.18 19.92 6.57
CA PHE A 155 -9.30 20.35 7.65
C PHE A 155 -9.52 21.83 8.01
N GLU A 156 -9.33 22.15 9.29
CA GLU A 156 -9.33 23.53 9.77
C GLU A 156 -8.21 24.34 9.10
N GLU A 157 -7.02 23.72 9.02
CA GLU A 157 -5.86 24.23 8.30
C GLU A 157 -5.32 23.15 7.33
N PRO A 158 -4.88 23.53 6.14
CA PRO A 158 -4.31 22.59 5.18
C PRO A 158 -3.06 21.91 5.72
N ILE A 159 -2.95 20.62 5.51
CA ILE A 159 -1.84 19.79 6.02
C ILE A 159 -0.69 19.77 5.00
N PRO A 160 0.56 20.10 5.40
CA PRO A 160 1.69 20.08 4.48
C PRO A 160 2.03 18.65 4.03
N MET A 161 2.15 18.45 2.72
CA MET A 161 2.37 17.15 2.06
C MET A 161 3.85 16.79 1.90
N TYR A 162 4.67 17.00 2.94
CA TYR A 162 6.04 16.49 2.95
C TYR A 162 6.05 14.95 2.86
N PRO A 163 7.09 14.31 2.28
CA PRO A 163 7.14 12.86 2.13
C PRO A 163 6.86 12.06 3.40
N ARG A 164 7.34 12.54 4.56
CA ARG A 164 7.06 11.95 5.87
C ARG A 164 5.58 12.04 6.26
N ASN A 165 4.96 13.21 5.99
CA ASN A 165 3.55 13.43 6.30
C ASN A 165 2.66 12.58 5.39
N GLN A 166 3.03 12.42 4.12
CA GLN A 166 2.29 11.56 3.19
C GLN A 166 2.23 10.11 3.65
N ALA A 167 3.33 9.58 4.19
CA ALA A 167 3.37 8.22 4.72
C ALA A 167 2.39 8.05 5.89
N TYR A 168 2.40 8.98 6.83
CA TYR A 168 1.48 8.98 7.96
C TYR A 168 0.02 9.16 7.52
N LEU A 169 -0.25 10.16 6.68
CA LEU A 169 -1.60 10.43 6.18
C LEU A 169 -2.17 9.23 5.40
N LYS A 170 -1.32 8.48 4.71
CA LYS A 170 -1.71 7.23 4.04
C LYS A 170 -2.12 6.17 5.06
N GLU A 171 -1.35 5.98 6.13
CA GLU A 171 -1.68 5.02 7.19
C GLU A 171 -2.96 5.43 7.94
N LEU A 172 -3.09 6.71 8.28
CA LEU A 172 -4.30 7.28 8.88
C LEU A 172 -5.51 7.06 7.96
N LYS A 173 -5.40 7.37 6.67
CA LYS A 173 -6.46 7.14 5.70
C LYS A 173 -6.86 5.67 5.64
N PHE A 174 -5.90 4.74 5.64
CA PHE A 174 -6.19 3.31 5.61
C PHE A 174 -6.91 2.82 6.87
N ALA A 175 -6.51 3.33 8.02
CA ALA A 175 -7.15 2.99 9.28
C ALA A 175 -8.59 3.54 9.36
N LEU A 176 -8.79 4.80 8.96
CA LEU A 176 -10.12 5.40 8.85
C LEU A 176 -10.98 4.68 7.81
N THR A 177 -10.42 4.28 6.66
CA THR A 177 -11.17 3.49 5.67
C THR A 177 -11.76 2.23 6.29
N LYS A 178 -10.99 1.49 7.08
CA LYS A 178 -11.48 0.29 7.78
C LYS A 178 -12.56 0.59 8.82
N ARG A 179 -12.54 1.79 9.38
CA ARG A 179 -13.54 2.22 10.36
C ARG A 179 -14.84 2.66 9.68
N LEU A 180 -14.72 3.45 8.60
CA LEU A 180 -15.83 4.00 7.83
C LEU A 180 -16.51 2.94 6.97
N TRP A 181 -15.75 2.03 6.38
CA TRP A 181 -16.23 0.97 5.50
C TRP A 181 -16.38 -0.33 6.29
N ASN A 182 -17.57 -0.59 6.72
CA ASN A 182 -17.92 -1.78 7.50
C ASN A 182 -19.20 -2.43 6.95
N GLY A 183 -19.60 -3.58 7.44
CA GLY A 183 -20.74 -4.35 6.95
C GLY A 183 -22.10 -3.64 7.05
N TYR A 184 -22.19 -2.51 7.75
CA TYR A 184 -23.39 -1.68 7.81
C TYR A 184 -23.37 -0.52 6.82
N THR A 185 -22.19 0.02 6.53
CA THR A 185 -22.02 1.21 5.69
C THR A 185 -21.78 0.89 4.21
N SER A 186 -21.51 -0.36 3.88
CA SER A 186 -21.34 -0.82 2.49
C SER A 186 -21.90 -2.23 2.32
N MET A 187 -22.42 -2.52 1.12
CA MET A 187 -22.76 -3.87 0.68
C MET A 187 -21.54 -4.67 0.21
N ILE A 188 -20.40 -4.03 0.10
CA ILE A 188 -19.13 -4.65 -0.33
C ILE A 188 -18.32 -4.98 0.91
N ASP A 189 -18.07 -6.27 1.15
CA ASP A 189 -17.43 -6.77 2.37
C ASP A 189 -15.97 -6.31 2.54
N MET A 190 -15.24 -6.12 1.43
CA MET A 190 -13.82 -5.74 1.49
C MET A 190 -13.61 -4.27 1.16
N PRO A 191 -13.12 -3.46 2.12
CA PRO A 191 -12.81 -2.05 1.88
C PRO A 191 -11.72 -1.88 0.83
N GLN A 192 -11.95 -0.98 -0.12
CA GLN A 192 -10.94 -0.59 -1.10
C GLN A 192 -9.99 0.44 -0.49
N MET A 193 -8.72 0.06 -0.32
CA MET A 193 -7.69 0.95 0.24
C MET A 193 -7.22 1.96 -0.80
N GLN A 194 -7.63 3.19 -0.63
CA GLN A 194 -7.37 4.29 -1.55
C GLN A 194 -6.16 5.10 -1.12
N GLY A 195 -5.30 5.45 -2.08
CA GLY A 195 -4.15 6.31 -1.84
C GLY A 195 -4.54 7.73 -1.44
N ILE A 196 -3.63 8.45 -0.76
CA ILE A 196 -3.87 9.83 -0.32
C ILE A 196 -4.02 10.81 -1.50
N LEU A 197 -3.43 10.49 -2.65
CA LEU A 197 -3.45 11.32 -3.86
C LEU A 197 -4.62 10.99 -4.81
N GLN A 198 -5.54 10.11 -4.41
CA GLN A 198 -6.65 9.71 -5.25
C GLN A 198 -7.48 10.90 -5.70
N GLY A 199 -7.92 10.86 -6.95
CA GLY A 199 -8.89 11.80 -7.48
C GLY A 199 -10.32 11.32 -7.25
N PHE A 200 -11.21 12.27 -7.04
CA PHE A 200 -12.65 12.06 -6.85
C PHE A 200 -13.39 12.79 -7.94
N ARG A 201 -14.53 12.25 -8.35
CA ARG A 201 -15.37 12.91 -9.36
C ARG A 201 -15.67 14.33 -8.95
N VAL A 202 -15.56 15.24 -9.91
CA VAL A 202 -15.90 16.65 -9.71
C VAL A 202 -17.39 16.75 -9.37
N VAL A 203 -17.71 17.51 -8.31
CA VAL A 203 -19.10 17.77 -7.92
C VAL A 203 -19.78 18.53 -9.05
N GLY A 204 -20.99 18.10 -9.42
CA GLY A 204 -21.73 18.57 -10.58
C GLY A 204 -21.49 17.75 -11.86
N SER A 205 -20.29 17.13 -12.04
CA SER A 205 -20.02 16.27 -13.20
C SER A 205 -20.88 15.00 -13.16
N GLN A 206 -21.04 14.34 -14.30
CA GLN A 206 -21.89 13.15 -14.38
C GLN A 206 -21.34 12.02 -13.52
N SER A 207 -22.23 11.33 -12.80
CA SER A 207 -21.90 10.09 -12.10
C SER A 207 -21.68 8.93 -13.07
N LYS A 208 -21.42 7.73 -12.56
CA LYS A 208 -21.35 6.50 -13.36
C LYS A 208 -22.64 6.21 -14.16
N PHE A 209 -23.77 6.82 -13.80
CA PHE A 209 -25.06 6.62 -14.48
C PHE A 209 -25.22 7.48 -15.75
N GLY A 210 -24.38 8.49 -15.92
CA GLY A 210 -24.36 9.34 -17.11
C GLY A 210 -25.23 10.57 -16.98
N GLU A 211 -25.74 11.03 -18.12
CA GLU A 211 -26.52 12.26 -18.24
C GLU A 211 -27.78 12.25 -17.35
N GLY A 212 -28.07 13.35 -16.70
CA GLY A 212 -29.17 13.49 -15.74
C GLY A 212 -28.83 13.03 -14.29
N TYR A 213 -27.67 12.42 -14.06
CA TYR A 213 -27.27 11.92 -12.77
C TYR A 213 -25.95 12.54 -12.30
N PRO A 214 -25.91 13.85 -11.97
CA PRO A 214 -24.70 14.53 -11.54
C PRO A 214 -24.25 14.10 -10.14
N VAL A 215 -22.97 14.23 -9.84
CA VAL A 215 -22.46 14.11 -8.47
C VAL A 215 -22.98 15.30 -7.65
N ARG A 216 -23.74 15.04 -6.60
CA ARG A 216 -24.33 16.06 -5.73
C ARG A 216 -23.66 16.07 -4.38
N ALA A 217 -23.42 17.25 -3.83
CA ALA A 217 -22.80 17.44 -2.54
C ALA A 217 -23.78 17.97 -1.50
N TYR A 218 -23.70 17.45 -0.29
CA TYR A 218 -24.54 17.84 0.84
C TYR A 218 -23.65 18.19 2.03
N ARG A 219 -23.87 19.34 2.65
CA ARG A 219 -23.17 19.75 3.85
C ARG A 219 -23.79 19.09 5.07
N ILE A 220 -23.04 18.27 5.77
CA ILE A 220 -23.50 17.60 6.99
C ILE A 220 -22.68 18.08 8.19
N GLY A 221 -23.08 17.69 9.40
CA GLY A 221 -22.34 18.04 10.60
C GLY A 221 -22.16 19.56 10.83
N ASN A 222 -23.07 20.38 10.31
CA ASN A 222 -22.97 21.85 10.31
C ASN A 222 -21.68 22.39 9.67
N GLY A 223 -21.11 21.66 8.71
CA GLY A 223 -19.84 22.01 8.07
C GLY A 223 -18.63 21.89 8.99
N ARG A 224 -18.69 20.97 9.97
CA ARG A 224 -17.57 20.72 10.91
C ARG A 224 -16.27 20.48 10.16
N LYS A 225 -15.22 21.19 10.55
CA LYS A 225 -13.84 20.96 10.10
C LYS A 225 -13.06 20.19 11.14
N TYR A 226 -11.92 19.64 10.76
CA TYR A 226 -11.16 18.71 11.57
C TYR A 226 -9.69 19.10 11.68
N THR A 227 -9.10 18.79 12.84
CA THR A 227 -7.66 18.59 12.96
C THR A 227 -7.33 17.08 12.74
N ILE A 228 -6.06 16.77 12.53
CA ILE A 228 -5.62 15.35 12.41
C ILE A 228 -5.89 14.63 13.73
N GLU A 229 -5.63 15.25 14.85
CA GLU A 229 -5.81 14.68 16.19
C GLU A 229 -7.25 14.24 16.43
N GLN A 230 -8.21 15.06 16.04
CA GLN A 230 -9.63 14.71 16.16
C GLN A 230 -10.02 13.50 15.31
N LEU A 231 -9.43 13.34 14.11
CA LEU A 231 -9.67 12.14 13.30
C LEU A 231 -8.98 10.89 13.87
N VAL A 232 -7.84 11.06 14.51
CA VAL A 232 -7.09 9.96 15.17
C VAL A 232 -7.85 9.41 16.39
N GLU A 233 -8.65 10.22 17.09
CA GLU A 233 -9.49 9.78 18.23
C GLU A 233 -10.44 8.63 17.85
N TYR A 234 -10.87 8.56 16.59
CA TYR A 234 -11.71 7.47 16.10
C TYR A 234 -10.96 6.17 15.79
N ILE A 235 -9.62 6.15 15.97
CA ILE A 235 -8.77 5.00 15.67
C ILE A 235 -7.87 4.69 16.86
N PRO A 236 -8.40 3.97 17.86
CA PRO A 236 -7.69 3.69 19.12
C PRO A 236 -6.33 2.99 18.91
N ASP A 237 -6.18 2.17 17.89
CA ASP A 237 -4.96 1.41 17.63
C ASP A 237 -3.78 2.25 17.10
N ILE A 238 -4.04 3.48 16.62
CA ILE A 238 -3.00 4.40 16.13
C ILE A 238 -2.55 5.37 17.25
N THR A 239 -3.36 5.58 18.27
CA THR A 239 -3.19 6.64 19.27
C THR A 239 -1.99 6.47 20.21
N GLY A 240 -1.44 5.28 20.38
CA GLY A 240 -0.34 5.07 21.34
C GLY A 240 1.07 5.20 20.78
N SER A 241 1.36 4.55 19.67
CA SER A 241 2.72 4.45 19.12
C SER A 241 2.96 5.36 17.90
N GLY A 242 1.98 5.52 17.02
CA GLY A 242 2.15 6.24 15.77
C GLY A 242 2.44 7.73 15.95
N LEU A 243 1.70 8.41 16.84
CA LEU A 243 1.91 9.85 17.11
C LEU A 243 3.24 10.11 17.85
N ALA A 244 3.61 9.22 18.78
CA ALA A 244 4.87 9.28 19.49
C ALA A 244 6.06 8.97 18.59
N GLU A 245 5.92 7.98 17.69
CA GLU A 245 6.92 7.66 16.66
C GLU A 245 7.05 8.77 15.62
N LEU A 246 5.98 9.45 15.24
CA LEU A 246 6.00 10.61 14.36
C LEU A 246 6.71 11.80 15.01
N LYS A 247 6.38 12.12 16.26
CA LYS A 247 7.10 13.17 17.03
C LYS A 247 8.56 12.78 17.27
N ALA A 248 8.87 11.50 17.40
CA ALA A 248 10.24 10.98 17.50
C ALA A 248 10.98 10.99 16.14
N LEU A 249 10.26 10.74 15.02
CA LEU A 249 10.80 10.88 13.67
C LEU A 249 11.00 12.36 13.29
N GLU A 250 10.13 13.25 13.74
CA GLU A 250 10.32 14.69 13.62
C GLU A 250 11.60 15.16 14.31
N LYS A 251 11.89 14.68 15.51
CA LYS A 251 13.15 14.96 16.21
C LYS A 251 14.37 14.32 15.55
N ARG A 252 14.24 13.12 14.94
CA ARG A 252 15.33 12.44 14.24
C ARG A 252 15.69 13.07 12.90
N ASN A 253 14.74 13.70 12.21
CA ASN A 253 14.93 14.29 10.88
C ASN A 253 15.32 15.78 10.91
N GLN A 254 15.53 16.37 12.07
CA GLN A 254 15.94 17.77 12.24
C GLN A 254 17.47 17.98 12.24
N LEU A 255 18.25 17.00 11.77
CA LEU A 255 19.67 17.25 11.53
C LEU A 255 19.81 18.23 10.37
N SER A 256 20.36 19.40 10.64
CA SER A 256 20.83 20.31 9.59
C SER A 256 21.86 19.60 8.71
N LEU A 257 22.04 20.05 7.47
CA LEU A 257 23.05 19.48 6.56
C LEU A 257 24.46 19.49 7.19
N GLU A 258 24.76 20.49 7.99
CA GLU A 258 26.04 20.58 8.70
C GLU A 258 26.16 19.53 9.83
N GLU A 259 25.10 19.31 10.58
CA GLU A 259 25.07 18.24 11.60
C GLU A 259 25.11 16.86 10.96
N ALA A 260 24.42 16.67 9.82
CA ALA A 260 24.50 15.45 9.05
C ALA A 260 25.90 15.21 8.48
N LYS A 261 26.62 16.26 8.05
CA LYS A 261 28.03 16.21 7.63
C LYS A 261 28.94 15.73 8.78
N LYS A 262 28.73 16.26 9.99
CA LYS A 262 29.51 15.88 11.17
C LYS A 262 29.21 14.45 11.63
N LYS A 263 27.93 14.07 11.60
CA LYS A 263 27.48 12.77 12.14
C LYS A 263 27.62 11.61 11.15
N TYR A 264 27.49 11.91 9.85
CA TYR A 264 27.53 10.92 8.77
C TYR A 264 28.40 11.42 7.61
N PRO A 265 29.72 11.65 7.78
CA PRO A 265 30.59 12.28 6.79
C PRO A 265 30.63 11.50 5.48
N GLU A 266 30.71 10.15 5.51
CA GLU A 266 30.70 9.31 4.30
C GLU A 266 29.40 9.42 3.53
N TRP A 267 28.25 9.52 4.23
CA TRP A 267 26.96 9.72 3.60
C TRP A 267 26.90 11.09 2.92
N TYR A 268 27.36 12.14 3.62
CA TYR A 268 27.35 13.52 3.12
C TYR A 268 28.23 13.64 1.87
N GLU A 269 29.46 13.14 1.92
CA GLU A 269 30.40 13.12 0.77
C GLU A 269 29.79 12.41 -0.43
N ARG A 270 29.25 11.21 -0.25
CA ARG A 270 28.69 10.42 -1.34
C ARG A 270 27.40 10.98 -1.92
N ARG A 271 26.50 11.52 -1.07
CA ARG A 271 25.15 11.91 -1.47
C ARG A 271 25.03 13.38 -1.84
N ILE A 272 25.74 14.25 -1.14
CA ILE A 272 25.67 15.70 -1.30
C ILE A 272 26.83 16.21 -2.15
N GLU A 273 28.06 15.88 -1.82
CA GLU A 273 29.23 16.41 -2.54
C GLU A 273 29.45 15.68 -3.89
N LYS A 274 29.34 14.36 -3.94
CA LYS A 274 29.53 13.56 -5.16
C LYS A 274 28.24 13.29 -5.94
N GLY A 275 27.06 13.60 -5.40
CA GLY A 275 25.77 13.36 -6.05
C GLY A 275 25.48 11.89 -6.35
N GLU A 276 26.17 10.94 -5.69
CA GLU A 276 25.97 9.51 -5.91
C GLU A 276 24.53 9.13 -5.56
N ARG A 277 23.81 8.54 -6.50
CA ARG A 277 22.46 7.99 -6.23
C ARG A 277 22.53 6.78 -5.31
N ARG A 278 21.46 6.48 -4.56
CA ARG A 278 21.36 5.25 -3.74
C ARG A 278 21.72 4.05 -4.57
N GLY A 279 22.53 3.14 -3.99
CA GLY A 279 22.90 1.88 -4.62
C GLY A 279 21.67 1.14 -5.13
N ARG A 280 21.68 0.75 -6.39
CA ARG A 280 20.53 0.10 -7.04
C ARG A 280 20.44 -1.34 -6.57
N TRP A 281 19.20 -1.78 -6.37
CA TRP A 281 18.92 -3.18 -6.10
C TRP A 281 19.06 -3.96 -7.40
N ASN A 282 20.02 -4.86 -7.46
CA ASN A 282 20.11 -5.85 -8.53
C ASN A 282 19.37 -7.11 -8.12
N LEU A 283 18.47 -7.58 -8.96
CA LEU A 283 17.80 -8.86 -8.84
C LEU A 283 18.40 -9.87 -9.81
N ASN A 284 18.48 -11.11 -9.36
CA ASN A 284 18.80 -12.23 -10.25
C ASN A 284 17.63 -12.45 -11.22
N ARG A 285 17.92 -12.74 -12.50
CA ARG A 285 16.94 -13.10 -13.52
C ARG A 285 15.93 -14.16 -13.06
N ALA A 286 16.35 -15.12 -12.26
CA ALA A 286 15.48 -16.13 -11.70
C ALA A 286 14.28 -15.57 -10.92
N VAL A 287 14.38 -14.35 -10.37
CA VAL A 287 13.26 -13.66 -9.70
C VAL A 287 12.26 -13.15 -10.72
N TYR A 288 12.73 -12.60 -11.85
CA TYR A 288 11.88 -12.19 -12.96
C TYR A 288 11.13 -13.39 -13.55
N ASP A 289 11.84 -14.46 -13.88
CA ASP A 289 11.26 -15.70 -14.46
C ASP A 289 10.26 -16.33 -13.49
N TYR A 290 10.59 -16.37 -12.19
CA TYR A 290 9.68 -16.85 -11.15
C TYR A 290 8.41 -16.01 -11.09
N TRP A 291 8.53 -14.67 -11.14
CA TRP A 291 7.39 -13.77 -11.11
C TRP A 291 6.52 -13.93 -12.35
N LEU A 292 7.09 -13.95 -13.54
CA LEU A 292 6.38 -14.18 -14.80
C LEU A 292 5.58 -15.49 -14.76
N ASN A 293 6.18 -16.57 -14.25
CA ASN A 293 5.50 -17.86 -14.12
C ASN A 293 4.32 -17.83 -13.12
N ARG A 294 4.43 -17.00 -12.07
CA ARG A 294 3.32 -16.79 -11.13
C ARG A 294 2.17 -16.01 -11.78
N LEU A 295 2.49 -14.97 -12.54
CA LEU A 295 1.47 -14.15 -13.22
C LEU A 295 0.63 -14.99 -14.18
N ARG A 296 1.24 -15.93 -14.88
CA ARG A 296 0.52 -16.84 -15.77
C ARG A 296 -0.49 -17.75 -15.07
N LYS A 297 -0.38 -17.96 -13.76
CA LYS A 297 -1.15 -18.96 -13.00
C LYS A 297 -2.02 -18.41 -11.88
N GLU A 298 -1.60 -17.33 -11.22
CA GLU A 298 -2.12 -16.94 -9.91
C GLU A 298 -2.81 -15.57 -9.91
N ILE A 299 -2.73 -14.81 -11.01
CA ILE A 299 -3.30 -13.46 -11.04
C ILE A 299 -4.83 -13.49 -11.06
N THR A 300 -5.43 -12.50 -10.43
CA THR A 300 -6.88 -12.33 -10.35
C THR A 300 -7.32 -10.96 -10.88
N VAL A 301 -8.61 -10.82 -11.15
CA VAL A 301 -9.25 -9.56 -11.57
C VAL A 301 -8.93 -8.44 -10.57
N GLY A 302 -8.70 -7.24 -11.06
CA GLY A 302 -8.36 -6.06 -10.25
C GLY A 302 -6.87 -5.92 -9.90
N HIS A 303 -6.05 -6.96 -10.15
CA HIS A 303 -4.62 -6.95 -9.82
C HIS A 303 -3.70 -7.00 -11.06
N ARG A 304 -4.25 -7.07 -12.25
CA ARG A 304 -3.56 -7.29 -13.53
C ARG A 304 -2.56 -6.16 -13.85
N TYR A 305 -2.98 -4.91 -13.75
CA TYR A 305 -2.11 -3.75 -13.95
C TYR A 305 -0.90 -3.77 -13.03
N PHE A 306 -1.12 -3.96 -11.72
CA PHE A 306 -0.04 -4.00 -10.73
C PHE A 306 0.88 -5.21 -10.90
N ALA A 307 0.38 -6.29 -11.49
CA ALA A 307 1.15 -7.47 -11.81
C ALA A 307 2.18 -7.18 -12.92
N ILE A 308 1.75 -6.54 -14.03
CA ILE A 308 2.66 -6.12 -15.12
C ILE A 308 3.60 -5.02 -14.63
N MET A 309 3.09 -4.03 -13.88
CA MET A 309 3.92 -3.01 -13.25
C MET A 309 5.07 -3.62 -12.43
N THR A 310 4.78 -4.64 -11.63
CA THR A 310 5.80 -5.35 -10.84
C THR A 310 6.78 -6.12 -11.72
N LEU A 311 6.29 -6.73 -12.80
CA LEU A 311 7.13 -7.43 -13.79
C LEU A 311 8.12 -6.46 -14.45
N ALA A 312 7.65 -5.27 -14.86
CA ALA A 312 8.48 -4.20 -15.43
C ALA A 312 9.58 -3.74 -14.47
N ILE A 313 9.22 -3.53 -13.19
CA ILE A 313 10.18 -3.17 -12.14
C ILE A 313 11.23 -4.27 -11.93
N TYR A 314 10.82 -5.55 -11.94
CA TYR A 314 11.76 -6.66 -11.81
C TYR A 314 12.66 -6.82 -13.03
N ALA A 315 12.11 -6.64 -14.24
CA ALA A 315 12.90 -6.59 -15.46
C ALA A 315 13.97 -5.49 -15.40
N LYS A 316 13.59 -4.27 -14.98
CA LYS A 316 14.56 -3.17 -14.84
C LYS A 316 15.62 -3.44 -13.78
N LYS A 317 15.27 -4.08 -12.67
CA LYS A 317 16.23 -4.54 -11.66
C LYS A 317 17.16 -5.65 -12.19
N CYS A 318 16.73 -6.43 -13.16
CA CYS A 318 17.54 -7.46 -13.83
C CYS A 318 18.35 -6.90 -15.00
N SER A 319 17.99 -5.76 -15.57
CA SER A 319 18.55 -5.22 -16.81
C SER A 319 19.93 -4.58 -16.67
N GLY A 320 20.46 -4.48 -15.41
CA GLY A 320 21.65 -3.77 -15.45
C GLY A 320 22.55 -3.76 -14.30
N TYR A 321 23.67 -3.57 -14.22
CA TYR A 321 24.71 -2.87 -13.52
C TYR A 321 26.00 -3.65 -13.36
N ASP A 322 25.91 -4.95 -13.27
CA ASP A 322 27.10 -5.75 -13.08
C ASP A 322 26.96 -7.01 -13.93
N ALA A 323 27.55 -6.99 -15.11
CA ALA A 323 27.54 -8.14 -16.02
C ALA A 323 28.09 -9.41 -15.35
N LYS A 324 28.91 -9.27 -14.30
CA LYS A 324 29.40 -10.40 -13.49
C LYS A 324 28.33 -10.97 -12.58
N LYS A 325 27.39 -10.13 -12.11
CA LYS A 325 26.30 -10.57 -11.20
C LYS A 325 25.03 -10.95 -11.95
N ASN A 326 24.86 -10.43 -13.17
CA ASN A 326 23.69 -10.69 -13.99
C ASN A 326 24.11 -10.92 -15.44
N PRO A 327 24.63 -12.11 -15.75
CA PRO A 327 25.17 -12.43 -17.09
C PRO A 327 24.08 -12.50 -18.17
N ASN A 328 22.82 -12.51 -17.79
CA ASN A 328 21.68 -12.58 -18.70
C ASN A 328 20.60 -11.56 -18.28
N PRO A 329 20.79 -10.27 -18.59
CA PRO A 329 19.83 -9.22 -18.25
C PRO A 329 18.52 -9.39 -19.02
N VAL A 330 17.42 -8.90 -18.44
CA VAL A 330 16.13 -8.80 -19.14
C VAL A 330 16.14 -7.51 -19.94
N THR A 331 15.93 -7.60 -21.26
CA THR A 331 15.82 -6.43 -22.14
C THR A 331 14.39 -5.89 -22.16
N GLU A 332 14.20 -4.67 -22.64
CA GLU A 332 12.87 -4.09 -22.79
C GLU A 332 12.03 -4.86 -23.81
N GLU A 333 12.65 -5.29 -24.93
CA GLU A 333 11.97 -6.09 -25.94
C GLU A 333 11.50 -7.45 -25.38
N GLU A 334 12.31 -8.09 -24.55
CA GLU A 334 11.96 -9.32 -23.88
C GLU A 334 10.80 -9.11 -22.90
N LEU A 335 10.87 -8.05 -22.08
CA LEU A 335 9.78 -7.68 -21.18
C LEU A 335 8.48 -7.44 -21.94
N ARG A 336 8.51 -6.66 -23.03
CA ARG A 336 7.33 -6.39 -23.85
C ARG A 336 6.73 -7.68 -24.40
N ARG A 337 7.52 -8.53 -25.01
CA ARG A 337 7.07 -9.84 -25.51
C ARG A 337 6.37 -10.64 -24.41
N ASP A 338 7.03 -10.77 -23.25
CA ASP A 338 6.52 -11.58 -22.15
C ASP A 338 5.23 -10.98 -21.53
N ALA A 339 5.11 -9.65 -21.53
CA ALA A 339 3.91 -8.94 -21.07
C ALA A 339 2.75 -9.08 -22.07
N TYR A 340 3.02 -8.97 -23.38
CA TYR A 340 2.00 -9.16 -24.41
C TYR A 340 1.47 -10.60 -24.46
N GLU A 341 2.28 -11.60 -24.11
CA GLU A 341 1.81 -12.98 -23.94
C GLU A 341 0.76 -13.11 -22.80
N LEU A 342 0.78 -12.19 -21.82
CA LEU A 342 -0.18 -12.17 -20.72
C LEU A 342 -1.47 -11.43 -21.05
N LEU A 343 -1.51 -10.61 -22.10
CA LEU A 343 -2.66 -9.75 -22.41
C LEU A 343 -3.94 -10.58 -22.60
N ALA A 344 -3.94 -11.56 -23.50
CA ALA A 344 -5.11 -12.40 -23.76
C ALA A 344 -5.51 -13.30 -22.56
N PRO A 345 -4.59 -13.90 -21.79
CA PRO A 345 -4.93 -14.55 -20.53
C PRO A 345 -5.56 -13.61 -19.49
N PHE A 346 -5.05 -12.38 -19.38
CA PHE A 346 -5.56 -11.39 -18.42
C PHE A 346 -6.95 -10.89 -18.81
N GLU A 347 -7.18 -10.64 -20.09
CA GLU A 347 -8.51 -10.23 -20.58
C GLU A 347 -9.56 -11.33 -20.35
N ARG A 348 -9.20 -12.60 -20.47
CA ARG A 348 -10.13 -13.72 -20.17
C ARG A 348 -10.60 -13.77 -18.71
N LEU A 349 -9.92 -13.11 -17.79
CA LEU A 349 -10.33 -13.00 -16.40
C LEU A 349 -11.42 -11.92 -16.21
N THR A 350 -11.69 -11.10 -17.22
CA THR A 350 -12.69 -10.03 -17.16
C THR A 350 -14.09 -10.65 -17.01
N VAL A 351 -14.78 -10.26 -15.94
CA VAL A 351 -16.14 -10.73 -15.63
C VAL A 351 -17.19 -9.66 -15.95
N GLU A 352 -16.80 -8.38 -15.82
CA GLU A 352 -17.66 -7.22 -16.01
C GLU A 352 -17.14 -6.36 -17.16
N GLU A 353 -18.05 -5.83 -18.00
CA GLU A 353 -17.71 -4.93 -19.13
C GLU A 353 -16.96 -3.65 -18.69
N SER A 354 -17.06 -3.28 -17.42
CA SER A 354 -16.38 -2.11 -16.86
C SER A 354 -14.93 -2.34 -16.42
N ASN A 355 -14.45 -3.57 -16.47
CA ASN A 355 -13.14 -3.94 -15.95
C ASN A 355 -12.34 -4.77 -16.98
N HIS A 356 -12.23 -4.24 -18.19
CA HIS A 356 -11.33 -4.77 -19.20
C HIS A 356 -9.88 -4.52 -18.82
N PHE A 357 -8.99 -5.33 -19.38
CA PHE A 357 -7.54 -5.12 -19.33
C PHE A 357 -7.02 -5.13 -20.76
N ASP A 358 -6.84 -3.97 -21.31
CA ASP A 358 -6.49 -3.77 -22.69
C ASP A 358 -4.99 -3.50 -22.92
N GLU A 359 -4.63 -3.24 -24.16
CA GLU A 359 -3.25 -2.92 -24.56
C GLU A 359 -2.78 -1.60 -23.95
N GLN A 360 -3.66 -0.64 -23.72
CA GLN A 360 -3.30 0.63 -23.10
C GLN A 360 -2.93 0.45 -21.64
N ASP A 361 -3.69 -0.35 -20.88
CA ASP A 361 -3.37 -0.68 -19.50
C ASP A 361 -2.01 -1.37 -19.37
N LEU A 362 -1.72 -2.25 -20.35
CA LEU A 362 -0.45 -2.96 -20.40
C LEU A 362 0.72 -1.99 -20.67
N GLU A 363 0.59 -1.11 -21.66
CA GLU A 363 1.62 -0.12 -22.00
C GLU A 363 1.86 0.87 -20.85
N ASP A 364 0.79 1.35 -20.21
CA ASP A 364 0.89 2.24 -19.05
C ASP A 364 1.64 1.55 -17.88
N ALA A 365 1.43 0.25 -17.69
CA ALA A 365 2.16 -0.52 -16.68
C ALA A 365 3.64 -0.75 -17.06
N LEU A 366 3.95 -0.87 -18.36
CA LEU A 366 5.32 -1.04 -18.87
C LEU A 366 6.16 0.25 -18.78
N GLU A 367 5.55 1.44 -18.70
CA GLU A 367 6.28 2.70 -18.44
C GLU A 367 7.15 2.65 -17.19
N LEU A 368 6.85 1.74 -16.26
CA LEU A 368 7.61 1.52 -15.04
C LEU A 368 8.90 0.73 -15.24
N PHE A 369 9.24 0.36 -16.47
CA PHE A 369 10.59 -0.07 -16.85
C PHE A 369 11.56 1.11 -16.82
N ASN A 370 11.61 1.79 -15.71
CA ASN A 370 12.38 3.00 -15.50
C ASN A 370 13.18 2.92 -14.18
N GLU A 371 14.37 3.51 -14.20
CA GLU A 371 15.30 3.52 -13.06
C GLU A 371 14.75 4.23 -11.82
N ASP A 372 13.85 5.19 -11.99
CA ASP A 372 13.29 5.96 -10.89
C ASP A 372 12.30 5.13 -10.03
N TYR A 373 11.76 4.03 -10.57
CA TYR A 373 10.78 3.18 -9.93
C TYR A 373 11.33 1.86 -9.36
N VAL A 374 12.64 1.67 -9.33
CA VAL A 374 13.26 0.40 -8.88
C VAL A 374 13.12 0.09 -7.38
N THR A 375 12.66 1.03 -6.57
CA THR A 375 12.43 0.84 -5.14
C THR A 375 10.97 0.59 -4.84
N PHE A 376 10.49 -0.62 -5.12
CA PHE A 376 9.13 -1.02 -4.81
C PHE A 376 9.14 -2.03 -3.65
N PRO A 377 8.56 -1.69 -2.47
CA PRO A 377 8.60 -2.54 -1.29
C PRO A 377 7.85 -3.85 -1.49
N LYS A 378 8.39 -4.94 -0.96
CA LYS A 378 7.82 -6.28 -1.02
C LYS A 378 6.37 -6.34 -0.50
N ASP A 379 6.11 -5.64 0.60
CA ASP A 379 4.80 -5.65 1.24
C ASP A 379 3.75 -4.91 0.38
N ASP A 380 4.18 -3.85 -0.32
CA ASP A 380 3.31 -3.13 -1.26
C ASP A 380 3.03 -3.98 -2.51
N ILE A 381 4.02 -4.71 -3.03
CA ILE A 381 3.82 -5.66 -4.13
C ILE A 381 2.77 -6.71 -3.72
N SER A 382 2.93 -7.32 -2.54
CA SER A 382 2.00 -8.34 -2.06
C SER A 382 0.56 -7.82 -1.89
N LYS A 383 0.41 -6.57 -1.45
CA LYS A 383 -0.91 -5.92 -1.32
C LYS A 383 -1.55 -5.61 -2.67
N LEU A 384 -0.78 -5.03 -3.60
CA LEU A 384 -1.28 -4.57 -4.90
C LEU A 384 -1.56 -5.71 -5.89
N THR A 385 -0.80 -6.80 -5.79
CA THR A 385 -0.95 -7.96 -6.69
C THR A 385 -1.77 -9.10 -6.08
N ALA A 386 -2.12 -9.02 -4.80
CA ALA A 386 -2.68 -10.11 -3.99
C ALA A 386 -1.79 -11.37 -3.94
N LEU A 387 -0.58 -11.32 -4.48
CA LEU A 387 0.36 -12.41 -4.50
C LEU A 387 1.35 -12.28 -3.33
N GLN A 388 1.30 -13.20 -2.39
CA GLN A 388 2.27 -13.20 -1.30
C GLN A 388 3.67 -13.54 -1.80
N ILE A 389 4.63 -12.68 -1.49
CA ILE A 389 6.05 -12.94 -1.72
C ILE A 389 6.59 -13.69 -0.51
N VAL A 390 6.57 -15.01 -0.58
CA VAL A 390 7.21 -15.85 0.45
C VAL A 390 8.71 -15.88 0.18
N PRO A 391 9.57 -15.53 1.16
CA PRO A 391 11.00 -15.67 0.98
C PRO A 391 11.35 -17.16 0.81
N GLN A 392 11.72 -17.57 -0.39
CA GLN A 392 12.19 -18.95 -0.64
C GLN A 392 13.59 -19.20 -0.05
N ILE A 393 14.32 -18.15 0.27
CA ILE A 393 15.62 -18.28 0.91
C ILE A 393 15.37 -18.25 2.42
N LYS A 394 15.56 -19.39 3.06
CA LYS A 394 15.78 -19.43 4.51
C LYS A 394 16.98 -18.52 4.79
N ARG A 395 16.76 -17.26 5.15
CA ARG A 395 17.79 -16.41 5.71
C ARG A 395 18.31 -17.20 6.90
N ARG A 396 19.58 -17.62 6.86
CA ARG A 396 20.25 -18.13 8.03
C ARG A 396 20.06 -17.09 9.12
N SER A 397 19.17 -17.36 10.06
CA SER A 397 18.98 -16.50 11.22
C SER A 397 20.33 -16.37 11.88
N LYS A 398 20.72 -15.14 12.20
CA LYS A 398 21.94 -14.91 12.99
C LYS A 398 21.86 -15.78 14.25
N PRO A 399 22.94 -16.42 14.70
CA PRO A 399 22.94 -17.33 15.85
C PRO A 399 22.18 -16.80 17.07
N LEU A 400 22.34 -15.50 17.35
CA LEU A 400 21.65 -14.81 18.44
C LEU A 400 20.11 -14.80 18.33
N LYS A 401 19.57 -14.76 17.10
CA LYS A 401 18.11 -14.84 16.87
C LYS A 401 17.60 -16.27 17.01
N GLN A 402 18.43 -17.24 16.71
CA GLN A 402 18.07 -18.66 16.83
C GLN A 402 18.03 -19.09 18.28
N GLU A 403 18.97 -18.62 19.12
CA GLU A 403 18.94 -18.86 20.57
C GLU A 403 17.69 -18.26 21.21
N LYS A 404 17.40 -16.99 20.94
CA LYS A 404 16.18 -16.35 21.46
C LYS A 404 14.90 -17.04 20.97
N HIS A 405 14.87 -17.48 19.72
CA HIS A 405 13.74 -18.23 19.18
C HIS A 405 13.56 -19.57 19.89
N LEU A 406 14.65 -20.30 20.10
CA LEU A 406 14.63 -21.56 20.85
C LEU A 406 14.22 -21.36 22.30
N GLU A 407 14.66 -20.28 22.93
CA GLU A 407 14.29 -19.93 24.31
C GLU A 407 12.79 -19.65 24.42
N VAL A 408 12.24 -18.83 23.52
CA VAL A 408 10.81 -18.54 23.46
C VAL A 408 9.99 -19.81 23.18
N MET A 409 10.41 -20.64 22.23
CA MET A 409 9.71 -21.90 21.91
C MET A 409 9.74 -22.88 23.08
N ARG A 410 10.84 -22.95 23.83
CA ARG A 410 10.96 -23.76 25.05
C ARG A 410 10.07 -23.23 26.18
N ALA A 411 9.98 -21.92 26.32
CA ALA A 411 9.07 -21.30 27.29
C ALA A 411 7.61 -21.59 26.97
N ILE A 412 7.20 -21.46 25.69
CA ILE A 412 5.85 -21.77 25.23
C ILE A 412 5.54 -23.26 25.46
N GLN A 413 6.46 -24.17 25.11
CA GLN A 413 6.28 -25.60 25.35
C GLN A 413 6.16 -25.95 26.83
N GLY A 414 6.93 -25.28 27.70
CA GLY A 414 6.83 -25.46 29.13
C GLY A 414 5.50 -25.02 29.74
N VAL A 415 4.83 -24.03 29.13
CA VAL A 415 3.48 -23.56 29.53
C VAL A 415 2.39 -24.52 29.03
N VAL A 416 2.51 -25.00 27.81
CA VAL A 416 1.50 -25.88 27.17
C VAL A 416 1.57 -27.33 27.66
N ASN A 417 2.79 -27.80 27.91
CA ASN A 417 3.06 -29.14 28.44
C ASN A 417 4.24 -29.06 29.43
N PRO A 418 3.98 -28.94 30.74
CA PRO A 418 5.04 -28.85 31.77
C PRO A 418 6.05 -29.96 31.71
N ASP A 419 5.62 -31.16 31.36
CA ASP A 419 6.42 -32.38 31.34
C ASP A 419 7.05 -32.69 29.95
N TRP A 420 7.06 -31.71 29.03
CA TRP A 420 7.55 -31.93 27.66
C TRP A 420 9.02 -32.41 27.54
N ARG A 421 9.80 -32.28 28.62
CA ARG A 421 11.18 -32.79 28.71
C ARG A 421 11.27 -34.22 29.22
N GLU A 422 10.22 -34.73 29.86
CA GLU A 422 10.18 -36.11 30.34
C GLU A 422 10.13 -37.06 29.14
N GLY A 423 11.06 -38.00 29.06
CA GLY A 423 11.20 -38.94 27.97
C GLY A 423 11.91 -38.42 26.69
N ASN A 424 12.22 -37.14 26.58
CA ASN A 424 12.95 -36.54 25.43
C ASN A 424 14.49 -36.61 25.56
N GLY A 425 15.01 -37.36 26.52
CA GLY A 425 16.42 -37.63 26.67
C GLY A 425 16.83 -38.92 25.95
N ARG A 426 18.13 -39.10 25.72
CA ARG A 426 18.67 -40.39 25.28
C ARG A 426 18.22 -41.46 26.27
N PRO A 427 17.65 -42.61 25.83
CA PRO A 427 17.19 -43.66 26.75
C PRO A 427 18.24 -43.97 27.83
N SER A 428 17.82 -43.95 29.09
CA SER A 428 18.67 -44.36 30.22
C SER A 428 19.09 -45.81 30.00
N GLY A 429 20.40 -46.10 29.91
CA GLY A 429 20.94 -47.42 29.66
C GLY A 429 21.54 -47.62 28.26
N SER A 430 21.39 -46.69 27.30
CA SER A 430 22.25 -46.69 26.13
C SER A 430 23.61 -46.17 26.53
N GLY A 431 24.48 -47.04 27.02
CA GLY A 431 25.80 -46.69 27.55
C GLY A 431 26.52 -45.60 26.75
N THR A 432 27.08 -44.63 27.42
CA THR A 432 27.79 -43.54 26.74
C THR A 432 28.99 -44.14 26.01
N ALA A 433 29.36 -43.58 24.88
CA ALA A 433 30.57 -43.99 24.17
C ALA A 433 31.79 -44.00 25.09
N GLN A 434 31.79 -43.18 26.14
CA GLN A 434 32.78 -43.14 27.19
C GLN A 434 32.78 -44.43 28.02
N GLU A 435 31.61 -44.91 28.44
CA GLU A 435 31.50 -46.16 29.22
C GLU A 435 31.89 -47.39 28.40
N GLN A 436 31.55 -47.42 27.10
CA GLN A 436 31.95 -48.47 26.18
C GLN A 436 33.50 -48.52 26.03
N VAL A 437 34.13 -47.36 25.86
CA VAL A 437 35.60 -47.29 25.75
C VAL A 437 36.26 -47.70 27.08
N ARG A 438 35.71 -47.27 28.23
CA ARG A 438 36.21 -47.66 29.55
C ARG A 438 36.06 -49.17 29.82
N ALA A 439 34.90 -49.74 29.52
CA ALA A 439 34.65 -51.18 29.67
C ALA A 439 35.59 -51.99 28.79
N TRP A 440 35.77 -51.59 27.53
CA TRP A 440 36.69 -52.24 26.60
C TRP A 440 38.14 -52.16 27.12
N ARG A 441 38.62 -51.01 27.60
CA ARG A 441 39.97 -50.84 28.19
C ARG A 441 40.18 -51.70 29.41
N LYS A 442 39.17 -51.78 30.28
CA LYS A 442 39.23 -52.65 31.46
C LYS A 442 39.37 -54.10 31.12
N ALA A 443 38.68 -54.56 30.03
CA ALA A 443 38.75 -55.91 29.52
C ALA A 443 40.05 -56.19 28.76
N HIS A 444 40.69 -55.16 28.18
CA HIS A 444 41.92 -55.28 27.38
C HIS A 444 42.99 -54.29 27.85
N PRO A 445 43.66 -54.56 29.00
CA PRO A 445 44.62 -53.59 29.60
C PRO A 445 45.80 -53.25 28.70
N GLN A 446 46.23 -54.14 27.82
CA GLN A 446 47.33 -53.97 26.85
C GLN A 446 46.82 -53.61 25.42
N GLY A 447 45.49 -53.44 25.24
CA GLY A 447 44.87 -53.20 23.92
C GLY A 447 45.18 -51.79 23.39
N LYS A 448 45.25 -51.69 22.08
CA LYS A 448 45.53 -50.45 21.36
C LYS A 448 44.25 -49.67 20.99
N LYS A 449 44.33 -48.36 20.88
CA LYS A 449 43.20 -47.49 20.46
C LYS A 449 42.54 -47.98 19.15
N SER A 450 43.31 -48.45 18.20
CA SER A 450 42.82 -48.97 16.92
C SER A 450 42.00 -50.26 17.04
N GLU A 451 42.34 -51.12 18.02
CA GLU A 451 41.58 -52.34 18.30
C GLU A 451 40.22 -51.99 18.96
N CYS A 452 40.23 -51.06 19.89
CA CYS A 452 38.99 -50.55 20.49
C CYS A 452 38.05 -49.97 19.45
N VAL A 453 38.56 -49.20 18.47
CA VAL A 453 37.75 -48.69 17.34
C VAL A 453 37.09 -49.83 16.55
N ARG A 454 37.85 -50.87 16.23
CA ARG A 454 37.39 -52.00 15.49
C ARG A 454 36.33 -52.81 16.25
N ASP A 455 36.59 -53.09 17.50
CA ASP A 455 35.78 -53.97 18.33
C ASP A 455 34.48 -53.30 18.82
N THR A 456 34.54 -52.03 19.20
CA THR A 456 33.38 -51.26 19.67
C THR A 456 32.57 -50.63 18.55
N LYS A 457 33.07 -50.61 17.30
CA LYS A 457 32.51 -49.89 16.14
C LYS A 457 32.27 -48.39 16.37
N LEU A 458 32.88 -47.82 17.39
CA LEU A 458 32.87 -46.38 17.63
C LEU A 458 33.82 -45.69 16.66
N SER A 459 33.50 -44.44 16.32
CA SER A 459 34.37 -43.64 15.44
C SER A 459 35.72 -43.39 16.08
N LYS A 460 36.78 -43.36 15.27
CA LYS A 460 38.15 -43.06 15.72
C LYS A 460 38.23 -41.80 16.62
N PRO A 461 37.62 -40.63 16.24
CA PRO A 461 37.63 -39.47 17.12
C PRO A 461 36.96 -39.71 18.47
N THR A 462 35.91 -40.53 18.53
CA THR A 462 35.16 -40.85 19.77
C THR A 462 36.01 -41.68 20.71
N VAL A 463 36.66 -42.72 20.22
CA VAL A 463 37.53 -43.59 21.01
C VAL A 463 38.73 -42.79 21.52
N TYR A 464 39.36 -41.97 20.67
CA TYR A 464 40.50 -41.15 21.05
C TYR A 464 40.16 -40.09 22.10
N LYS A 465 38.94 -39.51 22.00
CA LYS A 465 38.44 -38.54 22.98
C LYS A 465 38.29 -39.13 24.38
N TRP A 466 37.81 -40.37 24.49
CA TRP A 466 37.48 -41.01 25.77
C TRP A 466 38.50 -42.03 26.23
N TRP A 467 39.68 -42.07 25.57
CA TRP A 467 40.71 -43.06 25.88
C TRP A 467 41.43 -42.79 27.20
N ASP A 468 41.72 -41.54 27.50
CA ASP A 468 42.53 -41.13 28.64
C ASP A 468 41.66 -40.49 29.75
N THR A 469 40.34 -40.64 29.66
CA THR A 469 39.39 -40.21 30.68
C THR A 469 38.82 -41.46 31.43
#